data_a4d2aa9975c4f1efccb1aae9f60ec341
#
_entry.id   a4d2aa9975c4f1efccb1aae9f60ec341
#
_cell.length_a   1.000
_cell.length_b   1.000
_cell.length_c   1.000
_cell.angle_alpha   90.00
_cell.angle_beta   90.00
_cell.angle_gamma   90.00
#
_symmetry.space_group_name_H-M   'P 1'
#
loop_
_entity.id
_entity.type
_entity.pdbx_description
1 polymer ?
#
loop_
_entity_poly.entity_id
_entity_poly.type
_entity_poly.pdbx_seq_one_letter_code
_entity_poly.pdbx_strand_id
1 'polypeptide(L)'
;MKTALVLGAGGFIGSHMVSRLRKEGFWVRGVDLKYPEYSSSKSNEFIKGDLRDASLVNKMLRGPENNTFDQIYQFAADMGGAGFVFTGENDAHIMHNSVSINLNVLDQQAKLNKLIGKNNTKIFYSGSACMYPEHNQTNPQKPNCKEDSAYPANPDSEYGWEKLFSERLYFAFSRNFNIPVRIARYHNIFGPEGTWEGGREKAPAAICRKVCYLPDSGGEIDVWGDGLQTRSFLYVDECIEATRRLVESEFSGPVNIGSEEMVSINQLVEITSKVANKSVIKNHIDGPLGVRGRNSNNDLIRKKLNWDYSQTLEEGILRTYKWINEQIKIKELSTV
;
A
#
# COMPACT_ATOMS: atom_id res chain seq x y z
N MET A 1 -6.81 26.28 9.12
CA MET A 1 -6.24 24.95 9.41
C MET A 1 -6.47 24.09 8.17
N LYS A 2 -5.43 23.41 7.65
CA LYS A 2 -5.59 22.50 6.51
C LYS A 2 -6.40 21.28 6.92
N THR A 3 -7.16 20.73 5.98
CA THR A 3 -8.06 19.58 6.18
C THR A 3 -7.71 18.42 5.27
N ALA A 4 -7.81 17.19 5.78
CA ALA A 4 -7.56 16.00 5.00
C ALA A 4 -8.60 14.92 5.26
N LEU A 5 -8.99 14.21 4.19
CA LEU A 5 -9.81 13.01 4.23
C LEU A 5 -8.93 11.80 3.88
N VAL A 6 -8.91 10.80 4.74
CA VAL A 6 -8.19 9.55 4.50
C VAL A 6 -9.20 8.41 4.37
N LEU A 7 -9.31 7.87 3.17
CA LEU A 7 -10.15 6.72 2.82
C LEU A 7 -9.29 5.46 2.91
N GLY A 8 -9.72 4.46 3.66
CA GLY A 8 -8.89 3.33 4.07
C GLY A 8 -8.08 3.61 5.34
N ALA A 9 -8.59 4.49 6.23
CA ALA A 9 -7.91 4.97 7.43
C ALA A 9 -7.76 3.92 8.54
N GLY A 10 -8.52 2.84 8.48
CA GLY A 10 -8.41 1.69 9.38
C GLY A 10 -7.37 0.65 8.92
N GLY A 11 -6.87 0.78 7.68
CA GLY A 11 -5.84 -0.07 7.11
C GLY A 11 -4.42 0.40 7.44
N PHE A 12 -3.44 -0.43 7.08
CA PHE A 12 -2.01 -0.24 7.36
C PHE A 12 -1.48 1.13 6.92
N ILE A 13 -1.49 1.43 5.62
CA ILE A 13 -0.91 2.70 5.11
C ILE A 13 -1.77 3.89 5.53
N GLY A 14 -3.10 3.72 5.55
CA GLY A 14 -4.04 4.79 5.92
C GLY A 14 -3.87 5.25 7.36
N SER A 15 -3.68 4.35 8.33
CA SER A 15 -3.45 4.70 9.74
C SER A 15 -2.14 5.47 9.95
N HIS A 16 -1.06 5.07 9.26
CA HIS A 16 0.20 5.80 9.24
C HIS A 16 0.06 7.20 8.62
N MET A 17 -0.70 7.33 7.52
CA MET A 17 -0.97 8.62 6.90
C MET A 17 -1.78 9.54 7.82
N VAL A 18 -2.81 9.01 8.48
CA VAL A 18 -3.57 9.76 9.51
C VAL A 18 -2.62 10.31 10.58
N SER A 19 -1.76 9.45 11.12
CA SER A 19 -0.77 9.84 12.15
C SER A 19 0.18 10.93 11.66
N ARG A 20 0.67 10.82 10.42
CA ARG A 20 1.54 11.83 9.80
C ARG A 20 0.82 13.17 9.61
N LEU A 21 -0.36 13.19 9.05
CA LEU A 21 -1.14 14.41 8.81
C LEU A 21 -1.50 15.12 10.12
N ARG A 22 -1.82 14.36 11.17
CA ARG A 22 -2.06 14.93 12.51
C ARG A 22 -0.81 15.61 13.07
N LYS A 23 0.37 15.01 12.92
CA LYS A 23 1.66 15.61 13.31
C LYS A 23 1.96 16.89 12.52
N GLU A 24 1.51 17.00 11.27
CA GLU A 24 1.61 18.19 10.43
C GLU A 24 0.55 19.27 10.73
N GLY A 25 -0.35 19.03 11.69
CA GLY A 25 -1.36 20.01 12.10
C GLY A 25 -2.64 20.02 11.26
N PHE A 26 -2.87 18.99 10.43
CA PHE A 26 -4.15 18.87 9.69
C PHE A 26 -5.30 18.48 10.62
N TRP A 27 -6.49 18.98 10.31
CA TRP A 27 -7.72 18.35 10.74
C TRP A 27 -8.00 17.16 9.83
N VAL A 28 -8.10 15.96 10.40
CA VAL A 28 -8.18 14.71 9.63
C VAL A 28 -9.48 13.98 9.92
N ARG A 29 -10.23 13.66 8.86
CA ARG A 29 -11.29 12.64 8.89
C ARG A 29 -10.75 11.34 8.33
N GLY A 30 -10.90 10.24 9.09
CA GLY A 30 -10.65 8.88 8.63
C GLY A 30 -11.96 8.17 8.29
N VAL A 31 -11.99 7.40 7.20
CA VAL A 31 -13.13 6.55 6.82
C VAL A 31 -12.63 5.16 6.46
N ASP A 32 -13.27 4.13 7.01
CA ASP A 32 -12.98 2.71 6.70
C ASP A 32 -14.16 1.82 7.10
N LEU A 33 -14.18 0.58 6.65
CA LEU A 33 -15.09 -0.47 7.11
C LEU A 33 -14.84 -0.87 8.56
N LYS A 34 -13.59 -0.70 9.05
CA LYS A 34 -13.16 -1.07 10.39
C LYS A 34 -12.25 0.01 11.01
N TYR A 35 -12.18 0.03 12.33
CA TYR A 35 -11.14 0.80 13.02
C TYR A 35 -9.76 0.17 12.81
N PRO A 36 -8.65 0.94 12.98
CA PRO A 36 -7.32 0.36 13.01
C PRO A 36 -7.25 -0.75 14.06
N GLU A 37 -6.58 -1.85 13.69
CA GLU A 37 -6.59 -3.07 14.50
C GLU A 37 -5.59 -3.03 15.66
N TYR A 38 -4.44 -2.39 15.44
CA TYR A 38 -3.31 -2.44 16.37
C TYR A 38 -3.10 -1.16 17.19
N SER A 39 -3.81 -0.10 16.85
CA SER A 39 -3.73 1.18 17.57
C SER A 39 -5.05 1.95 17.45
N SER A 40 -5.31 2.88 18.36
CA SER A 40 -6.44 3.79 18.21
C SER A 40 -6.19 4.80 17.10
N SER A 41 -7.22 5.09 16.32
CA SER A 41 -7.14 6.12 15.28
C SER A 41 -6.73 7.47 15.86
N LYS A 42 -5.78 8.12 15.19
CA LYS A 42 -5.33 9.49 15.53
C LYS A 42 -6.15 10.58 14.82
N SER A 43 -7.14 10.22 13.98
CA SER A 43 -7.98 11.21 13.29
C SER A 43 -8.80 12.06 14.27
N ASN A 44 -9.18 13.27 13.85
CA ASN A 44 -10.12 14.10 14.62
C ASN A 44 -11.52 13.49 14.61
N GLU A 45 -11.88 12.87 13.50
CA GLU A 45 -13.14 12.19 13.29
C GLU A 45 -12.87 10.88 12.56
N PHE A 46 -13.44 9.79 13.04
CA PHE A 46 -13.38 8.49 12.36
C PHE A 46 -14.79 8.00 12.08
N ILE A 47 -15.07 7.70 10.82
CA ILE A 47 -16.38 7.22 10.38
C ILE A 47 -16.22 5.79 9.87
N LYS A 48 -16.91 4.86 10.53
CA LYS A 48 -17.03 3.49 10.05
C LYS A 48 -18.11 3.44 8.97
N GLY A 49 -17.72 3.10 7.73
CA GLY A 49 -18.65 3.06 6.62
C GLY A 49 -18.10 2.44 5.35
N ASP A 50 -19.01 2.05 4.47
CA ASP A 50 -18.70 1.39 3.20
C ASP A 50 -18.63 2.41 2.06
N LEU A 51 -17.45 2.59 1.49
CA LEU A 51 -17.21 3.53 0.37
C LEU A 51 -17.80 3.05 -0.97
N ARG A 52 -18.36 1.85 -1.03
CA ARG A 52 -19.18 1.40 -2.16
C ARG A 52 -20.57 2.03 -2.16
N ASP A 53 -20.99 2.61 -1.03
CA ASP A 53 -22.21 3.42 -0.94
C ASP A 53 -21.95 4.87 -1.38
N ALA A 54 -22.43 5.23 -2.56
CA ALA A 54 -22.30 6.57 -3.11
C ALA A 54 -22.92 7.66 -2.23
N SER A 55 -24.00 7.34 -1.49
CA SER A 55 -24.67 8.29 -0.57
C SER A 55 -23.78 8.59 0.63
N LEU A 56 -23.12 7.57 1.19
CA LEU A 56 -22.13 7.75 2.24
C LEU A 56 -20.94 8.59 1.73
N VAL A 57 -20.39 8.24 0.56
CA VAL A 57 -19.24 8.98 -0.03
C VAL A 57 -19.60 10.45 -0.22
N ASN A 58 -20.81 10.77 -0.72
CA ASN A 58 -21.25 12.15 -0.86
C ASN A 58 -21.21 12.92 0.47
N LYS A 59 -21.62 12.28 1.58
CA LYS A 59 -21.56 12.89 2.92
C LYS A 59 -20.12 13.04 3.41
N MET A 60 -19.26 12.03 3.17
CA MET A 60 -17.87 12.01 3.68
C MET A 60 -16.98 13.04 3.01
N LEU A 61 -17.25 13.38 1.74
CA LEU A 61 -16.49 14.38 0.98
C LEU A 61 -16.75 15.81 1.43
N ARG A 62 -17.81 16.07 2.21
CA ARG A 62 -18.06 17.38 2.82
C ARG A 62 -17.19 17.51 4.07
N GLY A 63 -16.23 18.42 4.01
CA GLY A 63 -15.33 18.73 5.11
C GLY A 63 -16.03 19.51 6.24
N PRO A 64 -15.27 19.93 7.25
CA PRO A 64 -15.78 20.82 8.30
C PRO A 64 -16.47 22.06 7.70
N GLU A 65 -17.55 22.51 8.35
CA GLU A 65 -18.36 23.67 7.90
C GLU A 65 -18.92 23.53 6.47
N ASN A 66 -19.16 22.29 6.01
CA ASN A 66 -19.63 21.98 4.64
C ASN A 66 -18.70 22.44 3.51
N ASN A 67 -17.44 22.72 3.79
CA ASN A 67 -16.42 23.00 2.80
C ASN A 67 -15.91 21.71 2.12
N THR A 68 -15.07 21.87 1.10
CA THR A 68 -14.26 20.75 0.54
C THR A 68 -13.03 20.50 1.41
N PHE A 69 -12.49 19.30 1.38
CA PHE A 69 -11.17 19.03 1.93
C PHE A 69 -10.05 19.64 1.06
N ASP A 70 -8.95 20.04 1.68
CA ASP A 70 -7.76 20.45 0.93
C ASP A 70 -7.10 19.25 0.25
N GLN A 71 -7.11 18.08 0.93
CA GLN A 71 -6.46 16.85 0.44
C GLN A 71 -7.33 15.63 0.74
N ILE A 72 -7.41 14.71 -0.23
CA ILE A 72 -8.02 13.39 -0.08
C ILE A 72 -6.97 12.34 -0.39
N TYR A 73 -6.81 11.36 0.50
CA TYR A 73 -5.92 10.22 0.35
C TYR A 73 -6.75 8.95 0.16
N GLN A 74 -6.72 8.41 -1.06
CA GLN A 74 -7.48 7.21 -1.40
C GLN A 74 -6.57 5.97 -1.32
N PHE A 75 -6.67 5.25 -0.20
CA PHE A 75 -6.01 3.97 0.06
C PHE A 75 -6.99 2.80 0.12
N ALA A 76 -8.30 3.08 0.23
CA ALA A 76 -9.30 2.03 0.36
C ALA A 76 -9.34 1.14 -0.89
N ALA A 77 -9.12 -0.14 -0.72
CA ALA A 77 -9.15 -1.15 -1.77
C ALA A 77 -9.38 -2.53 -1.17
N ASP A 78 -9.88 -3.45 -1.96
CA ASP A 78 -9.85 -4.87 -1.60
C ASP A 78 -8.53 -5.45 -2.07
N MET A 79 -7.65 -5.82 -1.13
CA MET A 79 -6.29 -6.24 -1.43
C MET A 79 -5.70 -7.14 -0.34
N GLY A 80 -4.64 -7.85 -0.69
CA GLY A 80 -3.91 -8.73 0.23
C GLY A 80 -2.53 -9.11 -0.30
N GLY A 81 -1.90 -10.10 0.31
CA GLY A 81 -0.67 -10.72 -0.17
C GLY A 81 -0.91 -11.68 -1.35
N ALA A 82 0.14 -12.41 -1.74
CA ALA A 82 0.10 -13.31 -2.89
C ALA A 82 -1.00 -14.37 -2.80
N GLY A 83 -1.24 -14.93 -1.61
CA GLY A 83 -2.31 -15.91 -1.37
C GLY A 83 -3.73 -15.37 -1.53
N PHE A 84 -3.93 -14.04 -1.53
CA PHE A 84 -5.22 -13.42 -1.78
C PHE A 84 -5.39 -12.97 -3.24
N VAL A 85 -4.30 -12.49 -3.86
CA VAL A 85 -4.35 -11.83 -5.17
C VAL A 85 -4.18 -12.80 -6.34
N PHE A 86 -3.47 -13.94 -6.14
CA PHE A 86 -3.09 -14.84 -7.24
C PHE A 86 -3.81 -16.19 -7.23
N THR A 87 -4.77 -16.41 -6.34
CA THR A 87 -5.54 -17.67 -6.29
C THR A 87 -6.71 -17.71 -7.27
N GLY A 88 -7.14 -16.56 -7.79
CA GLY A 88 -8.35 -16.45 -8.63
C GLY A 88 -9.67 -16.42 -7.85
N GLU A 89 -9.66 -16.78 -6.57
CA GLU A 89 -10.87 -16.89 -5.74
C GLU A 89 -11.53 -15.54 -5.42
N ASN A 90 -10.73 -14.45 -5.44
CA ASN A 90 -11.15 -13.12 -5.02
C ASN A 90 -11.27 -12.12 -6.18
N ASP A 91 -11.01 -12.51 -7.41
CA ASP A 91 -10.87 -11.63 -8.58
C ASP A 91 -12.08 -10.72 -8.79
N ALA A 92 -13.28 -11.31 -8.81
CA ALA A 92 -14.52 -10.55 -8.99
C ALA A 92 -14.75 -9.54 -7.86
N HIS A 93 -14.44 -9.88 -6.62
CA HIS A 93 -14.56 -8.98 -5.47
C HIS A 93 -13.52 -7.87 -5.52
N ILE A 94 -12.28 -8.17 -5.85
CA ILE A 94 -11.20 -7.19 -6.02
C ILE A 94 -11.59 -6.14 -7.05
N MET A 95 -11.99 -6.58 -8.25
CA MET A 95 -12.42 -5.72 -9.34
C MET A 95 -13.63 -4.88 -8.95
N HIS A 96 -14.71 -5.52 -8.53
CA HIS A 96 -15.97 -4.86 -8.19
C HIS A 96 -15.81 -3.84 -7.06
N ASN A 97 -15.21 -4.26 -5.93
CA ASN A 97 -15.14 -3.41 -4.73
C ASN A 97 -14.25 -2.20 -4.95
N SER A 98 -13.04 -2.40 -5.48
CA SER A 98 -12.08 -1.31 -5.67
C SER A 98 -12.54 -0.32 -6.75
N VAL A 99 -13.09 -0.81 -7.87
CA VAL A 99 -13.64 0.07 -8.92
C VAL A 99 -14.83 0.87 -8.39
N SER A 100 -15.76 0.25 -7.66
CA SER A 100 -16.94 0.93 -7.09
C SER A 100 -16.53 2.05 -6.13
N ILE A 101 -15.53 1.82 -5.27
CA ILE A 101 -14.98 2.86 -4.37
C ILE A 101 -14.42 4.03 -5.19
N ASN A 102 -13.53 3.75 -6.16
CA ASN A 102 -12.88 4.78 -6.95
C ASN A 102 -13.87 5.59 -7.80
N LEU A 103 -14.86 4.93 -8.41
CA LEU A 103 -15.95 5.59 -9.15
C LEU A 103 -16.76 6.51 -8.24
N ASN A 104 -17.18 6.04 -7.07
CA ASN A 104 -17.94 6.84 -6.12
C ASN A 104 -17.18 8.08 -5.65
N VAL A 105 -15.90 7.92 -5.29
CA VAL A 105 -15.04 9.04 -4.85
C VAL A 105 -14.94 10.11 -5.94
N LEU A 106 -14.62 9.71 -7.16
CA LEU A 106 -14.43 10.65 -8.26
C LEU A 106 -15.73 11.31 -8.72
N ASP A 107 -16.81 10.54 -8.88
CA ASP A 107 -18.12 11.05 -9.32
C ASP A 107 -18.71 12.03 -8.28
N GLN A 108 -18.68 11.64 -7.00
CA GLN A 108 -19.21 12.51 -5.96
C GLN A 108 -18.34 13.76 -5.74
N GLN A 109 -17.01 13.66 -5.90
CA GLN A 109 -16.14 14.83 -5.84
C GLN A 109 -16.38 15.79 -7.01
N ALA A 110 -16.56 15.27 -8.24
CA ALA A 110 -16.89 16.08 -9.40
C ALA A 110 -18.22 16.83 -9.22
N LYS A 111 -19.26 16.15 -8.70
CA LYS A 111 -20.56 16.75 -8.35
C LYS A 111 -20.41 17.82 -7.27
N LEU A 112 -19.64 17.56 -6.22
CA LEU A 112 -19.40 18.50 -5.13
C LEU A 112 -18.65 19.74 -5.62
N ASN A 113 -17.62 19.58 -6.43
CA ASN A 113 -16.88 20.69 -7.03
C ASN A 113 -17.78 21.60 -7.89
N LYS A 114 -18.67 20.99 -8.68
CA LYS A 114 -19.65 21.74 -9.49
C LYS A 114 -20.63 22.51 -8.58
N LEU A 115 -21.10 21.89 -7.50
CA LEU A 115 -22.05 22.51 -6.57
C LEU A 115 -21.43 23.71 -5.84
N ILE A 116 -20.18 23.58 -5.39
CA ILE A 116 -19.48 24.60 -4.59
C ILE A 116 -18.76 25.64 -5.48
N GLY A 117 -18.54 25.33 -6.76
CA GLY A 117 -17.79 26.17 -7.68
C GLY A 117 -16.28 26.21 -7.42
N LYS A 118 -15.71 25.16 -6.77
CA LYS A 118 -14.29 25.08 -6.41
C LYS A 118 -13.70 23.73 -6.81
N ASN A 119 -12.46 23.73 -7.33
CA ASN A 119 -11.71 22.54 -7.77
C ASN A 119 -10.33 22.45 -7.12
N ASN A 120 -10.20 22.80 -5.84
CA ASN A 120 -8.89 22.92 -5.17
C ASN A 120 -8.47 21.67 -4.41
N THR A 121 -9.36 20.69 -4.23
CA THR A 121 -9.08 19.44 -3.50
C THR A 121 -8.10 18.59 -4.28
N LYS A 122 -6.89 18.41 -3.76
CA LYS A 122 -5.92 17.43 -4.30
C LYS A 122 -6.32 16.02 -3.91
N ILE A 123 -6.47 15.11 -4.88
CA ILE A 123 -6.78 13.70 -4.62
C ILE A 123 -5.55 12.85 -4.90
N PHE A 124 -5.05 12.19 -3.88
CA PHE A 124 -4.02 11.16 -4.01
C PHE A 124 -4.68 9.79 -4.25
N TYR A 125 -4.14 9.05 -5.21
CA TYR A 125 -4.52 7.65 -5.48
C TYR A 125 -3.33 6.72 -5.34
N SER A 126 -3.50 5.65 -4.56
CA SER A 126 -2.52 4.58 -4.40
C SER A 126 -2.68 3.51 -5.48
N GLY A 127 -1.92 3.62 -6.56
CA GLY A 127 -1.69 2.56 -7.52
C GLY A 127 -0.77 1.48 -6.98
N SER A 128 -0.39 0.53 -7.81
CA SER A 128 0.43 -0.63 -7.43
C SER A 128 1.39 -1.03 -8.54
N ALA A 129 2.55 -1.56 -8.17
CA ALA A 129 3.48 -2.19 -9.10
C ALA A 129 2.91 -3.45 -9.78
N CYS A 130 1.81 -4.02 -9.27
CA CYS A 130 1.12 -5.13 -9.92
C CYS A 130 0.50 -4.76 -11.27
N MET A 131 0.38 -3.47 -11.59
CA MET A 131 -0.09 -3.02 -12.90
C MET A 131 0.94 -3.14 -14.02
N TYR A 132 2.23 -3.34 -13.71
CA TYR A 132 3.25 -3.52 -14.74
C TYR A 132 3.08 -4.84 -15.47
N PRO A 133 3.39 -4.87 -16.79
CA PRO A 133 3.23 -6.08 -17.59
C PRO A 133 4.06 -7.25 -17.07
N GLU A 134 3.51 -8.44 -17.10
CA GLU A 134 4.17 -9.67 -16.70
C GLU A 134 5.47 -9.91 -17.50
N HIS A 135 5.44 -9.67 -18.81
CA HIS A 135 6.61 -9.86 -19.67
C HIS A 135 7.82 -8.98 -19.30
N ASN A 136 7.62 -7.88 -18.58
CA ASN A 136 8.69 -7.05 -18.04
C ASN A 136 9.32 -7.63 -16.75
N GLN A 137 8.74 -8.68 -16.20
CA GLN A 137 9.01 -9.20 -14.85
C GLN A 137 9.39 -10.69 -14.85
N THR A 138 9.72 -11.24 -16.01
CA THR A 138 10.13 -12.65 -16.19
C THR A 138 11.56 -12.91 -15.73
N ASN A 139 12.45 -11.94 -15.83
CA ASN A 139 13.84 -12.04 -15.39
C ASN A 139 14.00 -11.49 -13.97
N PRO A 140 14.30 -12.34 -12.96
CA PRO A 140 14.44 -11.91 -11.58
C PRO A 140 15.61 -10.95 -11.32
N GLN A 141 16.63 -10.91 -12.18
CA GLN A 141 17.77 -10.02 -12.04
C GLN A 141 17.58 -8.67 -12.73
N LYS A 142 16.67 -8.57 -13.71
CA LYS A 142 16.48 -7.36 -14.52
C LYS A 142 14.99 -7.09 -14.81
N PRO A 143 14.14 -6.96 -13.80
CA PRO A 143 12.76 -6.56 -14.04
C PRO A 143 12.71 -5.10 -14.52
N ASN A 144 11.79 -4.80 -15.44
CA ASN A 144 11.58 -3.42 -15.91
C ASN A 144 10.23 -2.89 -15.43
N CYS A 145 10.27 -2.10 -14.37
CA CYS A 145 9.11 -1.40 -13.82
C CYS A 145 9.30 0.13 -13.87
N LYS A 146 9.86 0.67 -14.95
CA LYS A 146 9.83 2.12 -15.21
C LYS A 146 8.41 2.56 -15.51
N GLU A 147 8.06 3.78 -15.16
CA GLU A 147 6.69 4.29 -15.29
C GLU A 147 6.15 4.23 -16.73
N ASP A 148 7.00 4.45 -17.71
CA ASP A 148 6.68 4.36 -19.14
C ASP A 148 6.53 2.92 -19.66
N SER A 149 7.02 1.93 -18.94
CA SER A 149 6.95 0.51 -19.32
C SER A 149 5.63 -0.19 -19.02
N ALA A 150 4.64 0.55 -18.48
CA ALA A 150 3.33 -0.01 -18.16
C ALA A 150 2.51 -0.41 -19.41
N TYR A 151 2.94 0.01 -20.59
CA TYR A 151 2.29 -0.30 -21.86
C TYR A 151 3.27 -0.89 -22.88
N PRO A 152 2.84 -1.90 -23.72
CA PRO A 152 1.48 -2.48 -23.75
C PRO A 152 1.14 -3.19 -22.46
N ALA A 153 -0.11 -3.01 -21.97
CA ALA A 153 -0.56 -3.53 -20.69
C ALA A 153 -0.74 -5.06 -20.73
N ASN A 154 -0.22 -5.73 -19.72
CA ASN A 154 -0.42 -7.16 -19.46
C ASN A 154 -0.14 -7.45 -17.96
N PRO A 155 -0.90 -6.87 -17.02
CA PRO A 155 -0.77 -7.20 -15.60
C PRO A 155 -0.94 -8.69 -15.31
N ASP A 156 -0.27 -9.15 -14.24
CA ASP A 156 -0.22 -10.56 -13.82
C ASP A 156 -1.45 -11.03 -13.02
N SER A 157 -2.41 -10.15 -12.78
CA SER A 157 -3.59 -10.44 -11.95
C SER A 157 -4.71 -9.44 -12.17
N GLU A 158 -5.94 -9.80 -11.82
CA GLU A 158 -7.09 -8.88 -11.85
C GLU A 158 -6.90 -7.68 -10.93
N TYR A 159 -6.18 -7.85 -9.82
CA TYR A 159 -5.75 -6.73 -8.99
C TYR A 159 -4.88 -5.72 -9.77
N GLY A 160 -3.94 -6.20 -10.58
CA GLY A 160 -3.11 -5.36 -11.43
C GLY A 160 -3.93 -4.62 -12.49
N TRP A 161 -4.88 -5.30 -13.12
CA TRP A 161 -5.81 -4.71 -14.09
C TRP A 161 -6.70 -3.64 -13.46
N GLU A 162 -7.26 -3.91 -12.27
CA GLU A 162 -8.04 -2.91 -11.52
C GLU A 162 -7.21 -1.66 -11.24
N LYS A 163 -5.99 -1.84 -10.74
CA LYS A 163 -5.10 -0.72 -10.41
C LYS A 163 -4.74 0.12 -11.63
N LEU A 164 -4.49 -0.50 -12.78
CA LEU A 164 -4.23 0.20 -14.03
C LEU A 164 -5.49 0.92 -14.56
N PHE A 165 -6.65 0.26 -14.50
CA PHE A 165 -7.93 0.87 -14.86
C PHE A 165 -8.21 2.10 -14.00
N SER A 166 -8.08 1.99 -12.69
CA SER A 166 -8.32 3.09 -11.77
C SER A 166 -7.34 4.25 -11.98
N GLU A 167 -6.05 4.00 -12.23
CA GLU A 167 -5.10 5.06 -12.62
C GLU A 167 -5.61 5.85 -13.83
N ARG A 168 -6.05 5.16 -14.87
CA ARG A 168 -6.62 5.81 -16.07
C ARG A 168 -7.90 6.59 -15.75
N LEU A 169 -8.74 6.03 -14.87
CA LEU A 169 -9.97 6.66 -14.42
C LEU A 169 -9.69 8.01 -13.71
N TYR A 170 -8.73 8.04 -12.78
CA TYR A 170 -8.30 9.27 -12.10
C TYR A 170 -7.80 10.33 -13.09
N PHE A 171 -6.98 9.96 -14.07
CA PHE A 171 -6.54 10.88 -15.10
C PHE A 171 -7.67 11.36 -16.02
N ALA A 172 -8.65 10.51 -16.32
CA ALA A 172 -9.80 10.91 -17.12
C ALA A 172 -10.64 11.96 -16.38
N PHE A 173 -10.94 11.73 -15.11
CA PHE A 173 -11.65 12.69 -14.27
C PHE A 173 -10.86 13.99 -14.07
N SER A 174 -9.55 13.90 -13.91
CA SER A 174 -8.69 15.08 -13.86
C SER A 174 -8.83 15.94 -15.11
N ARG A 175 -8.77 15.34 -16.30
CA ARG A 175 -8.91 16.08 -17.59
C ARG A 175 -10.31 16.67 -17.78
N ASN A 176 -11.35 15.93 -17.45
CA ASN A 176 -12.72 16.31 -17.77
C ASN A 176 -13.37 17.24 -16.72
N PHE A 177 -12.94 17.12 -15.47
CA PHE A 177 -13.53 17.84 -14.33
C PHE A 177 -12.52 18.74 -13.60
N ASN A 178 -11.29 18.88 -14.13
CA ASN A 178 -10.20 19.67 -13.53
C ASN A 178 -9.90 19.31 -12.06
N ILE A 179 -10.02 18.03 -11.70
CA ILE A 179 -9.68 17.55 -10.36
C ILE A 179 -8.16 17.38 -10.27
N PRO A 180 -7.46 18.07 -9.35
CA PRO A 180 -6.02 17.88 -9.17
C PRO A 180 -5.73 16.51 -8.60
N VAL A 181 -5.17 15.58 -9.40
CA VAL A 181 -4.80 14.24 -8.96
C VAL A 181 -3.31 14.11 -8.72
N ARG A 182 -2.94 13.19 -7.82
CA ARG A 182 -1.58 12.75 -7.53
C ARG A 182 -1.55 11.24 -7.47
N ILE A 183 -0.81 10.58 -8.33
CA ILE A 183 -0.86 9.13 -8.51
C ILE A 183 0.51 8.53 -8.25
N ALA A 184 0.57 7.57 -7.33
CA ALA A 184 1.76 6.76 -7.08
C ALA A 184 1.51 5.29 -7.41
N ARG A 185 2.57 4.57 -7.80
CA ARG A 185 2.62 3.12 -7.94
C ARG A 185 3.48 2.57 -6.82
N TYR A 186 2.84 1.97 -5.81
CA TYR A 186 3.52 1.44 -4.63
C TYR A 186 4.20 0.10 -4.90
N HIS A 187 5.46 -0.01 -4.49
CA HIS A 187 6.27 -1.22 -4.56
C HIS A 187 6.46 -1.86 -3.18
N ASN A 188 5.61 -2.85 -2.85
CA ASN A 188 5.70 -3.73 -1.67
C ASN A 188 5.99 -3.00 -0.35
N ILE A 189 5.07 -2.16 0.06
CA ILE A 189 5.17 -1.45 1.33
C ILE A 189 5.02 -2.43 2.50
N PHE A 190 5.88 -2.32 3.53
CA PHE A 190 5.87 -3.14 4.73
C PHE A 190 6.22 -2.34 5.98
N GLY A 191 5.94 -2.89 7.16
CA GLY A 191 6.25 -2.24 8.43
C GLY A 191 5.30 -2.68 9.55
N PRO A 192 5.49 -2.12 10.77
CA PRO A 192 4.57 -2.30 11.90
C PRO A 192 3.13 -1.88 11.57
N GLU A 193 2.17 -2.44 12.30
CA GLU A 193 0.73 -2.23 12.11
C GLU A 193 0.17 -2.72 10.76
N GLY A 194 0.98 -3.44 9.96
CA GLY A 194 0.52 -4.19 8.79
C GLY A 194 -0.02 -5.55 9.17
N THR A 195 -0.88 -6.12 8.33
CA THR A 195 -1.36 -7.51 8.48
C THR A 195 -0.16 -8.46 8.52
N TRP A 196 -0.05 -9.27 9.59
CA TRP A 196 1.06 -10.18 9.82
C TRP A 196 0.64 -11.66 9.93
N GLU A 197 -0.67 -11.92 10.01
CA GLU A 197 -1.26 -13.27 10.03
C GLU A 197 -2.61 -13.28 9.30
N GLY A 198 -3.19 -14.48 9.10
CA GLY A 198 -4.54 -14.66 8.52
C GLY A 198 -4.59 -14.77 7.00
N GLY A 199 -3.45 -14.96 6.30
CA GLY A 199 -3.39 -15.27 4.87
C GLY A 199 -3.40 -14.06 3.93
N ARG A 200 -3.52 -12.84 4.46
CA ARG A 200 -3.42 -11.58 3.68
C ARG A 200 -2.09 -10.86 3.86
N GLU A 201 -1.19 -11.39 4.68
CA GLU A 201 0.11 -10.81 4.95
C GLU A 201 1.06 -10.91 3.74
N LYS A 202 1.94 -9.90 3.61
CA LYS A 202 3.01 -9.89 2.61
C LYS A 202 4.26 -10.60 3.13
N ALA A 203 5.17 -10.96 2.20
CA ALA A 203 6.36 -11.75 2.51
C ALA A 203 7.19 -11.25 3.71
N PRO A 204 7.50 -9.94 3.88
CA PRO A 204 8.24 -9.50 5.05
C PRO A 204 7.57 -9.83 6.38
N ALA A 205 6.26 -9.58 6.48
CA ALA A 205 5.50 -9.88 7.69
C ALA A 205 5.35 -11.39 7.93
N ALA A 206 5.07 -12.16 6.87
CA ALA A 206 4.96 -13.62 6.95
C ALA A 206 6.27 -14.27 7.42
N ILE A 207 7.41 -13.85 6.88
CA ILE A 207 8.73 -14.38 7.25
C ILE A 207 9.08 -13.96 8.68
N CYS A 208 8.90 -12.69 9.04
CA CYS A 208 9.09 -12.24 10.42
C CYS A 208 8.28 -13.08 11.41
N ARG A 209 6.98 -13.30 11.13
CA ARG A 209 6.11 -14.13 11.97
C ARG A 209 6.62 -15.55 12.10
N LYS A 210 6.95 -16.21 10.98
CA LYS A 210 7.49 -17.59 11.00
C LYS A 210 8.75 -17.68 11.85
N VAL A 211 9.68 -16.73 11.71
CA VAL A 211 10.93 -16.69 12.49
C VAL A 211 10.66 -16.33 13.97
N CYS A 212 9.67 -15.51 14.29
CA CYS A 212 9.29 -15.25 15.69
C CYS A 212 8.87 -16.51 16.44
N TYR A 213 8.11 -17.40 15.77
CA TYR A 213 7.64 -18.65 16.38
C TYR A 213 8.73 -19.74 16.52
N LEU A 214 9.90 -19.58 15.91
CA LEU A 214 11.00 -20.50 16.13
C LEU A 214 11.57 -20.36 17.55
N PRO A 215 12.10 -21.45 18.15
CA PRO A 215 12.90 -21.35 19.36
C PRO A 215 14.17 -20.52 19.14
N ASP A 216 14.84 -20.11 20.22
CA ASP A 216 16.06 -19.29 20.12
C ASP A 216 17.20 -20.00 19.37
N SER A 217 17.25 -21.34 19.42
CA SER A 217 18.19 -22.15 18.63
C SER A 217 17.94 -22.09 17.12
N GLY A 218 16.79 -21.59 16.68
CA GLY A 218 16.37 -21.59 15.29
C GLY A 218 15.50 -22.80 14.94
N GLY A 219 15.35 -23.06 13.65
CA GLY A 219 14.53 -24.15 13.12
C GLY A 219 14.22 -23.98 11.64
N GLU A 220 13.21 -24.73 11.16
CA GLU A 220 12.81 -24.75 9.76
C GLU A 220 11.58 -23.88 9.52
N ILE A 221 11.54 -23.16 8.40
CA ILE A 221 10.35 -22.44 7.93
C ILE A 221 10.06 -22.77 6.47
N ASP A 222 8.76 -22.84 6.13
CA ASP A 222 8.32 -23.02 4.74
C ASP A 222 8.50 -21.74 3.92
N VAL A 223 9.06 -21.88 2.72
CA VAL A 223 9.23 -20.86 1.70
C VAL A 223 8.57 -21.32 0.42
N TRP A 224 7.69 -20.50 -0.14
CA TRP A 224 6.98 -20.84 -1.39
C TRP A 224 7.92 -20.81 -2.60
N GLY A 225 7.90 -21.88 -3.38
CA GLY A 225 8.72 -22.09 -4.57
C GLY A 225 10.20 -22.27 -4.25
N ASP A 226 11.05 -21.90 -5.20
CA ASP A 226 12.51 -21.99 -5.08
C ASP A 226 13.16 -20.85 -4.25
N GLY A 227 12.34 -19.86 -3.86
CA GLY A 227 12.81 -18.68 -3.13
C GLY A 227 13.70 -17.73 -3.93
N LEU A 228 13.86 -17.95 -5.25
CA LEU A 228 14.71 -17.13 -6.13
C LEU A 228 13.95 -15.97 -6.79
N GLN A 229 12.64 -15.89 -6.64
CA GLN A 229 11.86 -14.73 -7.06
C GLN A 229 12.32 -13.49 -6.29
N THR A 230 12.51 -12.37 -7.02
CA THR A 230 13.05 -11.13 -6.44
C THR A 230 11.99 -10.06 -6.25
N ARG A 231 12.13 -9.32 -5.18
CA ARG A 231 11.31 -8.14 -4.85
C ARG A 231 12.16 -7.07 -4.20
N SER A 232 11.73 -5.83 -4.32
CA SER A 232 12.13 -4.77 -3.41
C SER A 232 11.01 -4.45 -2.44
N PHE A 233 11.36 -3.99 -1.24
CA PHE A 233 10.41 -3.68 -0.17
C PHE A 233 10.74 -2.31 0.41
N LEU A 234 9.73 -1.44 0.50
CA LEU A 234 9.88 -0.11 1.06
C LEU A 234 9.22 -0.02 2.44
N TYR A 235 9.97 0.48 3.41
CA TYR A 235 9.44 0.69 4.75
C TYR A 235 8.36 1.78 4.77
N VAL A 236 7.35 1.61 5.62
CA VAL A 236 6.12 2.43 5.60
C VAL A 236 6.39 3.92 5.82
N ASP A 237 7.31 4.30 6.70
CA ASP A 237 7.61 5.72 6.95
C ASP A 237 8.17 6.42 5.70
N GLU A 238 9.00 5.73 4.92
CA GLU A 238 9.52 6.21 3.64
C GLU A 238 8.39 6.37 2.60
N CYS A 239 7.46 5.41 2.56
CA CYS A 239 6.29 5.48 1.70
C CYS A 239 5.42 6.71 2.05
N ILE A 240 5.19 6.95 3.33
CA ILE A 240 4.41 8.11 3.81
C ILE A 240 5.11 9.42 3.44
N GLU A 241 6.42 9.51 3.63
CA GLU A 241 7.20 10.71 3.28
C GLU A 241 7.14 10.99 1.76
N ALA A 242 7.40 9.98 0.92
CA ALA A 242 7.32 10.14 -0.54
C ALA A 242 5.91 10.53 -1.01
N THR A 243 4.87 9.94 -0.42
CA THR A 243 3.47 10.27 -0.71
C THR A 243 3.16 11.72 -0.33
N ARG A 244 3.63 12.19 0.82
CA ARG A 244 3.44 13.59 1.23
C ARG A 244 4.12 14.55 0.26
N ARG A 245 5.35 14.28 -0.15
CA ARG A 245 6.07 15.10 -1.16
C ARG A 245 5.33 15.14 -2.49
N LEU A 246 4.80 14.00 -2.95
CA LEU A 246 4.01 13.95 -4.18
C LEU A 246 2.76 14.82 -4.07
N VAL A 247 1.99 14.73 -2.97
CA VAL A 247 0.76 15.50 -2.79
C VAL A 247 1.02 17.00 -2.68
N GLU A 248 2.10 17.42 -2.03
CA GLU A 248 2.48 18.83 -1.94
C GLU A 248 3.03 19.38 -3.26
N SER A 249 3.57 18.54 -4.14
CA SER A 249 4.10 18.95 -5.45
C SER A 249 3.00 19.28 -6.46
N GLU A 250 3.39 19.82 -7.61
CA GLU A 250 2.50 19.99 -8.78
C GLU A 250 2.58 18.82 -9.76
N PHE A 251 3.40 17.79 -9.48
CA PHE A 251 3.53 16.63 -10.33
C PHE A 251 2.36 15.65 -10.11
N SER A 252 1.59 15.39 -11.16
CA SER A 252 0.41 14.50 -11.06
C SER A 252 0.74 13.01 -11.01
N GLY A 253 1.96 12.62 -11.36
CA GLY A 253 2.32 11.21 -11.54
C GLY A 253 2.01 10.68 -12.95
N PRO A 254 1.93 9.36 -13.15
CA PRO A 254 2.22 8.36 -12.15
C PRO A 254 3.71 8.33 -11.80
N VAL A 255 4.02 7.95 -10.57
CA VAL A 255 5.41 7.79 -10.11
C VAL A 255 5.54 6.58 -9.20
N ASN A 256 6.64 5.84 -9.35
CA ASN A 256 6.97 4.75 -8.45
C ASN A 256 7.33 5.30 -7.06
N ILE A 257 6.77 4.67 -6.03
CA ILE A 257 7.20 4.83 -4.65
C ILE A 257 7.62 3.46 -4.15
N GLY A 258 8.93 3.23 -4.07
CA GLY A 258 9.53 1.95 -3.77
C GLY A 258 10.99 2.06 -3.38
N SER A 259 11.58 0.94 -3.00
CA SER A 259 13.03 0.76 -2.82
C SER A 259 13.62 0.11 -4.06
N GLU A 260 14.87 0.41 -4.39
CA GLU A 260 15.67 -0.29 -5.40
C GLU A 260 16.53 -1.41 -4.80
N GLU A 261 16.50 -1.58 -3.48
CA GLU A 261 17.16 -2.70 -2.79
C GLU A 261 16.41 -4.01 -3.08
N MET A 262 16.81 -4.67 -4.16
CA MET A 262 16.17 -5.88 -4.64
C MET A 262 16.80 -7.12 -3.98
N VAL A 263 15.97 -7.98 -3.39
CA VAL A 263 16.38 -9.23 -2.75
C VAL A 263 15.52 -10.40 -3.24
N SER A 264 16.10 -11.60 -3.23
CA SER A 264 15.32 -12.84 -3.36
C SER A 264 14.57 -13.14 -2.07
N ILE A 265 13.54 -13.97 -2.11
CA ILE A 265 12.86 -14.41 -0.89
C ILE A 265 13.80 -15.18 0.04
N ASN A 266 14.74 -15.95 -0.53
CA ASN A 266 15.79 -16.61 0.26
C ASN A 266 16.67 -15.60 1.01
N GLN A 267 17.10 -14.52 0.36
CA GLN A 267 17.84 -13.43 1.00
C GLN A 267 17.00 -12.69 2.06
N LEU A 268 15.70 -12.52 1.84
CA LEU A 268 14.81 -11.93 2.84
C LEU A 268 14.73 -12.80 4.12
N VAL A 269 14.72 -14.13 3.96
CA VAL A 269 14.81 -15.07 5.10
C VAL A 269 16.16 -14.90 5.81
N GLU A 270 17.28 -14.80 5.09
CA GLU A 270 18.61 -14.61 5.66
C GLU A 270 18.72 -13.29 6.46
N ILE A 271 18.20 -12.19 5.91
CA ILE A 271 18.13 -10.90 6.61
C ILE A 271 17.30 -11.04 7.90
N THR A 272 16.15 -11.71 7.84
CA THR A 272 15.29 -11.89 9.01
C THR A 272 15.93 -12.80 10.05
N SER A 273 16.61 -13.88 9.61
CA SER A 273 17.40 -14.78 10.46
C SER A 273 18.49 -14.01 11.24
N LYS A 274 19.26 -13.18 10.53
CA LYS A 274 20.29 -12.31 11.11
C LYS A 274 19.71 -11.35 12.14
N VAL A 275 18.61 -10.66 11.79
CA VAL A 275 17.92 -9.71 12.68
C VAL A 275 17.38 -10.38 13.94
N ALA A 276 16.87 -11.60 13.81
CA ALA A 276 16.34 -12.40 14.92
C ALA A 276 17.44 -13.07 15.77
N ASN A 277 18.67 -13.13 15.26
CA ASN A 277 19.77 -13.93 15.80
C ASN A 277 19.37 -15.41 15.99
N LYS A 278 18.66 -16.00 15.00
CA LYS A 278 18.21 -17.39 14.99
C LYS A 278 18.74 -18.11 13.74
N SER A 279 19.13 -19.39 13.86
CA SER A 279 19.48 -20.21 12.71
C SER A 279 18.23 -20.67 11.98
N VAL A 280 18.04 -20.27 10.70
CA VAL A 280 16.85 -20.59 9.92
C VAL A 280 17.16 -21.49 8.74
N ILE A 281 16.53 -22.65 8.69
CA ILE A 281 16.55 -23.59 7.57
C ILE A 281 15.34 -23.30 6.68
N LYS A 282 15.54 -23.22 5.37
CA LYS A 282 14.49 -22.96 4.38
C LYS A 282 13.96 -24.29 3.81
N ASN A 283 12.69 -24.59 4.06
CA ASN A 283 11.97 -25.69 3.43
C ASN A 283 11.18 -25.16 2.24
N HIS A 284 11.58 -25.51 1.02
CA HIS A 284 10.92 -25.03 -0.18
C HIS A 284 9.70 -25.89 -0.50
N ILE A 285 8.51 -25.27 -0.52
CA ILE A 285 7.22 -25.92 -0.79
C ILE A 285 6.48 -25.25 -1.95
N ASP A 286 5.53 -25.92 -2.56
CA ASP A 286 4.67 -25.34 -3.59
C ASP A 286 3.82 -24.21 -3.02
N GLY A 287 3.55 -23.18 -3.87
CA GLY A 287 2.71 -22.04 -3.48
C GLY A 287 2.67 -20.94 -4.54
N PRO A 288 1.79 -19.95 -4.37
CA PRO A 288 1.62 -18.87 -5.34
C PRO A 288 2.85 -17.93 -5.34
N LEU A 289 3.51 -17.82 -6.49
CA LEU A 289 4.77 -17.07 -6.64
C LEU A 289 4.56 -15.65 -7.21
N GLY A 290 3.55 -15.45 -8.06
CA GLY A 290 3.42 -14.28 -8.91
C GLY A 290 4.59 -14.16 -9.90
N VAL A 291 4.95 -12.94 -10.30
CA VAL A 291 6.06 -12.69 -11.24
C VAL A 291 7.43 -13.07 -10.66
N ARG A 292 8.39 -13.39 -11.54
CA ARG A 292 9.76 -13.82 -11.13
C ARG A 292 10.59 -12.65 -10.56
N GLY A 293 10.42 -11.42 -11.06
CA GLY A 293 11.16 -10.26 -10.58
C GLY A 293 10.32 -9.00 -10.58
N ARG A 294 10.38 -8.22 -9.49
CA ARG A 294 9.74 -6.91 -9.39
C ARG A 294 10.61 -5.97 -8.56
N ASN A 295 11.03 -4.87 -9.16
CA ASN A 295 11.86 -3.85 -8.50
C ASN A 295 11.35 -2.46 -8.85
N SER A 296 11.44 -1.51 -7.94
CA SER A 296 11.17 -0.11 -8.25
C SER A 296 12.29 0.45 -9.13
N ASN A 297 11.96 1.37 -10.01
CA ASN A 297 12.90 2.30 -10.60
C ASN A 297 12.58 3.69 -10.07
N ASN A 298 13.52 4.31 -9.39
CA ASN A 298 13.32 5.59 -8.69
C ASN A 298 13.87 6.81 -9.46
N ASP A 299 14.27 6.67 -10.73
CA ASP A 299 14.81 7.79 -11.52
C ASP A 299 13.82 8.97 -11.61
N LEU A 300 12.52 8.65 -11.82
CA LEU A 300 11.51 9.67 -11.99
C LEU A 300 11.20 10.41 -10.68
N ILE A 301 11.09 9.69 -9.54
CA ILE A 301 10.80 10.32 -8.26
C ILE A 301 11.97 11.18 -7.79
N ARG A 302 13.22 10.74 -7.98
CA ARG A 302 14.42 11.56 -7.71
C ARG A 302 14.38 12.85 -8.51
N LYS A 303 14.09 12.77 -9.81
CA LYS A 303 14.03 13.92 -10.73
C LYS A 303 12.89 14.88 -10.39
N LYS A 304 11.72 14.38 -10.04
CA LYS A 304 10.49 15.18 -9.88
C LYS A 304 10.28 15.69 -8.46
N LEU A 305 10.69 14.92 -7.46
CA LEU A 305 10.38 15.20 -6.05
C LEU A 305 11.64 15.40 -5.19
N ASN A 306 12.84 15.28 -5.78
CA ASN A 306 14.11 15.31 -5.06
C ASN A 306 14.07 14.43 -3.81
N TRP A 307 13.60 13.19 -4.00
CA TRP A 307 13.46 12.21 -2.93
C TRP A 307 14.04 10.87 -3.34
N ASP A 308 14.64 10.20 -2.38
CA ASP A 308 14.99 8.79 -2.43
C ASP A 308 14.80 8.19 -1.03
N TYR A 309 14.64 6.87 -0.95
CA TYR A 309 14.57 6.20 0.34
C TYR A 309 15.95 6.24 1.02
N SER A 310 15.95 6.28 2.35
CA SER A 310 17.16 6.33 3.17
C SER A 310 17.31 5.11 4.08
N GLN A 311 16.19 4.44 4.39
CA GLN A 311 16.18 3.31 5.29
C GLN A 311 16.42 2.00 4.55
N THR A 312 17.40 1.21 5.01
CA THR A 312 17.71 -0.10 4.46
C THR A 312 16.61 -1.13 4.75
N LEU A 313 16.56 -2.20 3.95
CA LEU A 313 15.63 -3.31 4.19
C LEU A 313 15.88 -3.95 5.57
N GLU A 314 17.13 -4.16 5.95
CA GLU A 314 17.50 -4.76 7.24
C GLU A 314 16.96 -3.95 8.43
N GLU A 315 17.08 -2.62 8.40
CA GLU A 315 16.54 -1.74 9.45
C GLU A 315 15.01 -1.81 9.52
N GLY A 316 14.33 -1.83 8.38
CA GLY A 316 12.88 -1.99 8.31
C GLY A 316 12.42 -3.35 8.82
N ILE A 317 13.13 -4.43 8.46
CA ILE A 317 12.87 -5.79 8.97
C ILE A 317 13.07 -5.86 10.48
N LEU A 318 14.13 -5.26 11.03
CA LEU A 318 14.37 -5.21 12.47
C LEU A 318 13.18 -4.60 13.24
N ARG A 319 12.65 -3.48 12.76
CA ARG A 319 11.50 -2.81 13.39
C ARG A 319 10.23 -3.64 13.25
N THR A 320 10.00 -4.23 12.09
CA THR A 320 8.83 -5.08 11.81
C THR A 320 8.87 -6.36 12.64
N TYR A 321 10.04 -7.02 12.72
CA TYR A 321 10.26 -8.22 13.52
C TYR A 321 9.97 -7.96 15.01
N LYS A 322 10.54 -6.89 15.58
CA LYS A 322 10.31 -6.52 16.98
C LYS A 322 8.83 -6.30 17.26
N TRP A 323 8.15 -5.55 16.38
CA TRP A 323 6.73 -5.29 16.54
C TRP A 323 5.88 -6.56 16.46
N ILE A 324 6.13 -7.45 15.48
CA ILE A 324 5.41 -8.74 15.36
C ILE A 324 5.66 -9.61 16.60
N ASN A 325 6.90 -9.67 17.10
CA ASN A 325 7.22 -10.41 18.29
C ASN A 325 6.46 -9.89 19.54
N GLU A 326 6.26 -8.59 19.64
CA GLU A 326 5.41 -7.98 20.68
C GLU A 326 3.94 -8.36 20.50
N GLN A 327 3.41 -8.34 19.25
CA GLN A 327 2.03 -8.74 18.97
C GLN A 327 1.77 -10.21 19.34
N ILE A 328 2.71 -11.10 19.06
CA ILE A 328 2.62 -12.52 19.44
C ILE A 328 2.51 -12.65 20.97
N LYS A 329 3.38 -11.96 21.72
CA LYS A 329 3.35 -11.98 23.21
C LYS A 329 2.02 -11.46 23.77
N ILE A 330 1.49 -10.36 23.19
CA ILE A 330 0.18 -9.81 23.61
C ILE A 330 -0.93 -10.84 23.35
N LYS A 331 -0.90 -11.50 22.20
CA LYS A 331 -1.90 -12.51 21.84
C LYS A 331 -1.85 -13.73 22.76
N GLU A 332 -0.67 -14.23 23.10
CA GLU A 332 -0.46 -15.34 24.04
C GLU A 332 -1.00 -15.00 25.43
N LEU A 333 -0.72 -13.78 25.93
CA LEU A 333 -1.23 -13.32 27.24
C LEU A 333 -2.77 -13.13 27.26
N SER A 334 -3.39 -12.86 26.12
CA SER A 334 -4.85 -12.70 26.01
C SER A 334 -5.62 -14.03 25.90
N THR A 335 -4.91 -15.15 25.69
CA THR A 335 -5.46 -16.50 25.59
C THR A 335 -5.35 -17.31 26.88
N VAL A 336 -4.68 -16.78 27.89
CA VAL A 336 -4.60 -17.30 29.27
C VAL A 336 -5.61 -16.58 30.17
#